data_d992f49c23035fead50b82cba4adeb81
#
_entry.id   d992f49c23035fead50b82cba4adeb81
#
_cell.length_a   1.000
_cell.length_b   1.000
_cell.length_c   1.000
_cell.angle_alpha   90.00
_cell.angle_beta   90.00
_cell.angle_gamma   90.00
#
_symmetry.space_group_name_H-M   'P 1'
#
loop_
_entity.id
_entity.type
_entity.pdbx_description
1 polymer ?
#
loop_
_entity_poly.entity_id
_entity_poly.type
_entity_poly.pdbx_seq_one_letter_code
_entity_poly.pdbx_strand_id
1 'polypeptide(L)'
;MNRFFVERKLQDKKNWQLAERFQVYTQLMRIDRPIGTLLLLWPTWWALWIAADGYPDWLIVLLFTIGTFLMRSAGCVINDYADRDFDGAVDRTCQRPFALKKVSKKEALILTLLLCILSAFCLLPMNRLTWLMSIPALFLAMTYPFTKRFFPLPQLYLGLAFSFGIPMAFAAITNHVPMIAWILLAANTLWTLAYDTIYAMADKEDDLKIGIHTSAITFGNYDITAVMLCHAGFDLLMILAGWQIHATIWYWLALVIVSVLQYCQWLNIRTRDRKICFTMFVRNNRIGLILFIGLLLHYWIGKS
;
A
#
# COMPACT_ATOMS: atom_id res chain seq x y z
N MET A 1 22.46 3.23 51.76
CA MET A 1 21.13 2.82 51.22
C MET A 1 20.65 3.62 49.98
N ASN A 2 21.44 4.59 49.45
CA ASN A 2 20.94 5.50 48.40
C ASN A 2 21.36 5.20 46.95
N ARG A 3 22.42 4.44 46.72
CA ARG A 3 22.97 4.21 45.37
C ARG A 3 22.08 3.24 44.52
N PHE A 4 21.61 2.17 45.13
CA PHE A 4 20.73 1.18 44.51
C PHE A 4 19.36 1.74 44.11
N PHE A 5 18.80 2.63 44.92
CA PHE A 5 17.51 3.29 44.60
C PHE A 5 17.64 4.34 43.49
N VAL A 6 18.75 5.05 43.41
CA VAL A 6 19.03 6.01 42.32
C VAL A 6 19.28 5.30 41.00
N GLU A 7 20.06 4.23 41.02
CA GLU A 7 20.32 3.40 39.83
C GLU A 7 19.02 2.76 39.28
N ARG A 8 18.16 2.24 40.14
CA ARG A 8 16.85 1.68 39.77
C ARG A 8 15.93 2.73 39.16
N LYS A 9 15.83 3.93 39.74
CA LYS A 9 15.05 5.05 39.18
C LYS A 9 15.61 5.53 37.82
N LEU A 10 16.92 5.54 37.62
CA LEU A 10 17.54 5.89 36.37
C LEU A 10 17.31 4.80 35.31
N GLN A 11 17.36 3.53 35.70
CA GLN A 11 17.06 2.40 34.83
C GLN A 11 15.59 2.38 34.42
N ASP A 12 14.67 2.61 35.35
CA ASP A 12 13.24 2.70 35.08
C ASP A 12 12.92 3.88 34.14
N LYS A 13 13.55 5.05 34.36
CA LYS A 13 13.41 6.22 33.49
C LYS A 13 13.97 5.96 32.09
N LYS A 14 15.10 5.24 31.98
CA LYS A 14 15.70 4.85 30.71
C LYS A 14 14.84 3.82 29.96
N ASN A 15 14.29 2.84 30.67
CA ASN A 15 13.37 1.86 30.11
C ASN A 15 12.06 2.51 29.63
N TRP A 16 11.52 3.47 30.35
CA TRP A 16 10.35 4.28 29.95
C TRP A 16 10.65 5.05 28.65
N GLN A 17 11.79 5.71 28.57
CA GLN A 17 12.20 6.42 27.36
C GLN A 17 12.37 5.50 26.15
N LEU A 18 12.91 4.29 26.35
CA LEU A 18 13.04 3.30 25.29
C LEU A 18 11.69 2.79 24.80
N ALA A 19 10.76 2.49 25.71
CA ALA A 19 9.41 2.06 25.37
C ALA A 19 8.62 3.13 24.61
N GLU A 20 8.73 4.38 25.04
CA GLU A 20 8.11 5.51 24.33
C GLU A 20 8.70 5.70 22.94
N ARG A 21 10.02 5.60 22.78
CA ARG A 21 10.68 5.64 21.46
C ARG A 21 10.24 4.52 20.56
N PHE A 22 10.16 3.30 21.07
CA PHE A 22 9.66 2.15 20.31
C PHE A 22 8.23 2.40 19.80
N GLN A 23 7.35 2.92 20.67
CA GLN A 23 5.99 3.25 20.28
C GLN A 23 5.94 4.35 19.20
N VAL A 24 6.78 5.37 19.29
CA VAL A 24 6.90 6.41 18.26
C VAL A 24 7.31 5.83 16.91
N TYR A 25 8.30 4.91 16.88
CA TYR A 25 8.73 4.28 15.63
C TYR A 25 7.67 3.33 15.06
N THR A 26 6.96 2.56 15.88
CA THR A 26 5.86 1.70 15.41
C THR A 26 4.73 2.52 14.80
N GLN A 27 4.40 3.67 15.37
CA GLN A 27 3.43 4.62 14.81
C GLN A 27 3.93 5.24 13.50
N LEU A 28 5.21 5.63 13.42
CA LEU A 28 5.81 6.22 12.23
C LEU A 28 5.83 5.24 11.05
N MET A 29 6.17 3.98 11.33
CA MET A 29 6.16 2.88 10.36
C MET A 29 4.75 2.33 10.07
N ARG A 30 3.70 2.80 10.76
CA ARG A 30 2.32 2.30 10.64
C ARG A 30 2.16 0.80 10.92
N ILE A 31 2.97 0.23 11.82
CA ILE A 31 2.87 -1.18 12.22
C ILE A 31 1.54 -1.44 12.95
N ASP A 32 1.05 -0.43 13.67
CA ASP A 32 -0.26 -0.41 14.34
C ASP A 32 -1.46 -0.41 13.38
N ARG A 33 -1.22 -0.19 12.06
CA ARG A 33 -2.26 -0.10 11.03
C ARG A 33 -1.94 -0.98 9.82
N PRO A 34 -2.09 -2.30 9.91
CA PRO A 34 -1.60 -3.26 8.91
C PRO A 34 -2.32 -3.19 7.56
N ILE A 35 -3.48 -2.55 7.49
CA ILE A 35 -4.31 -2.48 6.27
C ILE A 35 -3.53 -1.94 5.08
N GLY A 36 -2.73 -0.87 5.28
CA GLY A 36 -1.91 -0.31 4.22
C GLY A 36 -0.86 -1.29 3.68
N THR A 37 -0.30 -2.16 4.52
CA THR A 37 0.61 -3.22 4.11
C THR A 37 -0.13 -4.30 3.33
N LEU A 38 -1.32 -4.69 3.77
CA LEU A 38 -2.14 -5.71 3.09
C LEU A 38 -2.58 -5.26 1.70
N LEU A 39 -2.90 -3.96 1.51
CA LEU A 39 -3.25 -3.41 0.19
C LEU A 39 -2.10 -3.49 -0.83
N LEU A 40 -0.83 -3.52 -0.37
CA LEU A 40 0.32 -3.79 -1.24
C LEU A 40 0.60 -5.28 -1.39
N LEU A 41 0.32 -6.04 -0.34
CA LEU A 41 0.68 -7.45 -0.27
C LEU A 41 -0.21 -8.31 -1.16
N TRP A 42 -1.54 -8.05 -1.20
CA TRP A 42 -2.47 -8.81 -2.02
C TRP A 42 -2.07 -8.83 -3.50
N PRO A 43 -1.86 -7.70 -4.20
CA PRO A 43 -1.46 -7.73 -5.61
C PRO A 43 -0.08 -8.36 -5.83
N THR A 44 0.84 -8.23 -4.88
CA THR A 44 2.13 -8.92 -4.92
C THR A 44 1.94 -10.43 -4.83
N TRP A 45 1.07 -10.92 -3.95
CA TRP A 45 0.75 -12.34 -3.84
C TRP A 45 -0.03 -12.85 -5.06
N TRP A 46 -0.98 -12.08 -5.63
CA TRP A 46 -1.61 -12.47 -6.89
C TRP A 46 -0.57 -12.75 -7.97
N ALA A 47 0.41 -11.85 -8.10
CA ALA A 47 1.47 -11.99 -9.10
C ALA A 47 2.37 -13.19 -8.82
N LEU A 48 2.75 -13.45 -7.57
CA LEU A 48 3.57 -14.61 -7.19
C LEU A 48 2.87 -15.92 -7.52
N TRP A 49 1.57 -16.05 -7.19
CA TRP A 49 0.81 -17.27 -7.48
C TRP A 49 0.58 -17.46 -8.97
N ILE A 50 0.27 -16.40 -9.71
CA ILE A 50 0.09 -16.46 -11.16
C ILE A 50 1.42 -16.82 -11.86
N ALA A 51 2.52 -16.18 -11.47
CA ALA A 51 3.83 -16.42 -12.07
C ALA A 51 4.36 -17.84 -11.83
N ALA A 52 3.97 -18.46 -10.71
CA ALA A 52 4.38 -19.81 -10.32
C ALA A 52 3.32 -20.88 -10.62
N ASP A 53 2.30 -20.56 -11.41
CA ASP A 53 1.19 -21.47 -11.74
C ASP A 53 0.58 -22.15 -10.50
N GLY A 54 0.42 -21.38 -9.42
CA GLY A 54 -0.21 -21.77 -8.16
C GLY A 54 0.71 -22.29 -7.05
N TYR A 55 1.98 -22.53 -7.33
CA TYR A 55 2.94 -23.17 -6.41
C TYR A 55 4.24 -22.36 -6.26
N PRO A 56 4.20 -21.12 -5.74
CA PRO A 56 5.42 -20.34 -5.55
C PRO A 56 6.33 -20.94 -4.48
N ASP A 57 7.64 -20.77 -4.65
CA ASP A 57 8.61 -21.08 -3.61
C ASP A 57 8.33 -20.21 -2.36
N TRP A 58 8.19 -20.88 -1.20
CA TRP A 58 7.87 -20.23 0.05
C TRP A 58 8.93 -19.24 0.53
N LEU A 59 10.19 -19.46 0.16
CA LEU A 59 11.25 -18.49 0.45
C LEU A 59 11.02 -17.19 -0.31
N ILE A 60 10.65 -17.28 -1.59
CA ILE A 60 10.32 -16.10 -2.40
C ILE A 60 9.09 -15.38 -1.82
N VAL A 61 8.03 -16.11 -1.46
CA VAL A 61 6.83 -15.53 -0.81
C VAL A 61 7.19 -14.81 0.48
N LEU A 62 8.01 -15.42 1.32
CA LEU A 62 8.47 -14.83 2.59
C LEU A 62 9.28 -13.54 2.35
N LEU A 63 10.23 -13.57 1.42
CA LEU A 63 11.10 -12.42 1.12
C LEU A 63 10.31 -11.26 0.50
N PHE A 64 9.35 -11.54 -0.39
CA PHE A 64 8.45 -10.52 -0.91
C PHE A 64 7.53 -9.94 0.17
N THR A 65 7.04 -10.79 1.09
CA THR A 65 6.21 -10.35 2.23
C THR A 65 6.98 -9.42 3.16
N ILE A 66 8.19 -9.80 3.56
CA ILE A 66 9.07 -8.99 4.41
C ILE A 66 9.48 -7.70 3.67
N GLY A 67 9.90 -7.81 2.41
CA GLY A 67 10.29 -6.67 1.58
C GLY A 67 9.15 -5.66 1.41
N THR A 68 7.93 -6.13 1.16
CA THR A 68 6.72 -5.28 1.06
C THR A 68 6.45 -4.57 2.37
N PHE A 69 6.52 -5.27 3.50
CA PHE A 69 6.35 -4.68 4.83
C PHE A 69 7.40 -3.59 5.11
N LEU A 70 8.68 -3.87 4.83
CA LEU A 70 9.78 -2.92 5.04
C LEU A 70 9.64 -1.69 4.14
N MET A 71 9.37 -1.89 2.85
CA MET A 71 9.19 -0.79 1.89
C MET A 71 7.94 0.02 2.18
N ARG A 72 6.84 -0.60 2.62
CA ARG A 72 5.65 0.11 3.09
C ARG A 72 5.95 0.96 4.30
N SER A 73 6.72 0.43 5.27
CA SER A 73 7.15 1.17 6.45
C SER A 73 8.04 2.37 6.07
N ALA A 74 9.04 2.17 5.18
CA ALA A 74 9.86 3.24 4.66
C ALA A 74 9.05 4.33 3.95
N GLY A 75 8.09 3.92 3.10
CA GLY A 75 7.14 4.82 2.44
C GLY A 75 6.30 5.63 3.41
N CYS A 76 5.87 5.06 4.55
CA CYS A 76 5.17 5.81 5.59
C CYS A 76 6.05 6.88 6.23
N VAL A 77 7.29 6.52 6.58
CA VAL A 77 8.24 7.44 7.20
C VAL A 77 8.57 8.61 6.28
N ILE A 78 8.85 8.34 5.00
CA ILE A 78 9.16 9.40 4.03
C ILE A 78 7.93 10.25 3.69
N ASN A 79 6.71 9.66 3.70
CA ASN A 79 5.48 10.41 3.55
C ASN A 79 5.25 11.37 4.72
N ASP A 80 5.38 10.91 5.96
CA ASP A 80 5.26 11.77 7.14
C ASP A 80 6.36 12.85 7.16
N TYR A 81 7.58 12.53 6.68
CA TYR A 81 8.64 13.52 6.50
C TYR A 81 8.27 14.58 5.45
N ALA A 82 7.69 14.18 4.32
CA ALA A 82 7.26 15.10 3.27
C ALA A 82 6.11 15.99 3.75
N ASP A 83 5.12 15.42 4.45
CA ASP A 83 3.91 16.11 4.89
C ASP A 83 4.07 16.84 6.25
N ARG A 84 5.25 16.82 6.86
CA ARG A 84 5.52 17.34 8.21
C ARG A 84 5.07 18.79 8.48
N ASP A 85 5.07 19.62 7.43
CA ASP A 85 4.70 21.03 7.53
C ASP A 85 3.17 21.23 7.37
N PHE A 86 2.43 20.20 6.93
CA PHE A 86 0.99 20.21 6.67
C PHE A 86 0.20 19.34 7.65
N ASP A 87 0.76 18.24 8.14
CA ASP A 87 0.07 17.24 8.99
C ASP A 87 -0.55 17.84 10.27
N GLY A 88 0.03 18.91 10.81
CA GLY A 88 -0.49 19.60 11.97
C GLY A 88 -1.81 20.35 11.74
N ALA A 89 -2.16 20.65 10.49
CA ALA A 89 -3.37 21.37 10.10
C ALA A 89 -4.54 20.46 9.71
N VAL A 90 -4.33 19.15 9.65
CA VAL A 90 -5.35 18.15 9.28
C VAL A 90 -5.76 17.34 10.51
N ASP A 91 -7.03 17.33 10.86
CA ASP A 91 -7.56 16.69 12.07
C ASP A 91 -7.09 15.25 12.27
N ARG A 92 -7.04 14.46 11.18
CA ARG A 92 -6.67 13.05 11.21
C ARG A 92 -5.17 12.82 11.39
N THR A 93 -4.32 13.78 11.02
CA THR A 93 -2.86 13.65 11.01
C THR A 93 -2.15 14.50 12.06
N CYS A 94 -2.85 15.39 12.75
CA CYS A 94 -2.28 16.27 13.78
C CYS A 94 -1.61 15.51 14.95
N GLN A 95 -1.99 14.25 15.17
CA GLN A 95 -1.40 13.37 16.20
C GLN A 95 -0.21 12.55 15.70
N ARG A 96 0.23 12.73 14.44
CA ARG A 96 1.40 12.03 13.91
C ARG A 96 2.69 12.43 14.64
N PRO A 97 3.69 11.52 14.75
CA PRO A 97 4.94 11.80 15.44
C PRO A 97 5.68 13.07 14.98
N PHE A 98 5.64 13.37 13.67
CA PHE A 98 6.23 14.61 13.14
C PHE A 98 5.43 15.85 13.50
N ALA A 99 4.11 15.82 13.43
CA ALA A 99 3.24 16.93 13.82
C ALA A 99 3.43 17.27 15.30
N LEU A 100 3.62 16.24 16.15
CA LEU A 100 3.92 16.37 17.57
C LEU A 100 5.40 16.65 17.89
N LYS A 101 6.26 16.83 16.87
CA LYS A 101 7.72 17.05 17.03
C LYS A 101 8.45 15.98 17.86
N LYS A 102 7.93 14.75 17.89
CA LYS A 102 8.54 13.61 18.60
C LYS A 102 9.72 12.98 17.86
N VAL A 103 9.87 13.28 16.56
CA VAL A 103 10.90 12.73 15.67
C VAL A 103 11.61 13.85 14.91
N SER A 104 12.93 13.79 14.85
CA SER A 104 13.74 14.73 14.07
C SER A 104 13.81 14.31 12.60
N LYS A 105 14.10 15.28 11.71
CA LYS A 105 14.29 15.03 10.27
C LYS A 105 15.40 14.01 10.00
N LYS A 106 16.53 14.11 10.72
CA LYS A 106 17.67 13.17 10.59
C LYS A 106 17.28 11.76 10.98
N GLU A 107 16.57 11.62 12.08
CA GLU A 107 16.12 10.33 12.63
C GLU A 107 15.18 9.61 11.64
N ALA A 108 14.24 10.33 11.03
CA ALA A 108 13.36 9.77 10.02
C ALA A 108 14.10 9.34 8.74
N LEU A 109 15.03 10.15 8.25
CA LEU A 109 15.81 9.79 7.07
C LEU A 109 16.72 8.58 7.32
N ILE A 110 17.33 8.47 8.52
CA ILE A 110 18.11 7.31 8.92
C ILE A 110 17.22 6.07 8.99
N LEU A 111 16.04 6.18 9.60
CA LEU A 111 15.09 5.06 9.68
C LEU A 111 14.64 4.62 8.28
N THR A 112 14.31 5.56 7.39
CA THR A 112 13.96 5.25 5.99
C THR A 112 15.10 4.51 5.30
N LEU A 113 16.34 5.00 5.42
CA LEU A 113 17.51 4.36 4.82
C LEU A 113 17.74 2.95 5.36
N LEU A 114 17.63 2.74 6.67
CA LEU A 114 17.76 1.43 7.29
C LEU A 114 16.68 0.45 6.78
N LEU A 115 15.44 0.88 6.68
CA LEU A 115 14.35 0.06 6.13
C LEU A 115 14.59 -0.30 4.65
N CYS A 116 15.08 0.64 3.84
CA CYS A 116 15.45 0.38 2.45
C CYS A 116 16.62 -0.61 2.35
N ILE A 117 17.66 -0.48 3.17
CA ILE A 117 18.77 -1.42 3.21
C ILE A 117 18.30 -2.82 3.63
N LEU A 118 17.49 -2.92 4.68
CA LEU A 118 16.90 -4.21 5.10
C LEU A 118 16.03 -4.83 4.01
N SER A 119 15.26 -4.03 3.29
CA SER A 119 14.49 -4.51 2.13
C SER A 119 15.39 -4.97 0.99
N ALA A 120 16.53 -4.32 0.75
CA ALA A 120 17.50 -4.73 -0.26
C ALA A 120 18.12 -6.10 0.06
N PHE A 121 18.29 -6.46 1.33
CA PHE A 121 18.71 -7.82 1.72
C PHE A 121 17.73 -8.91 1.25
N CYS A 122 16.43 -8.61 1.18
CA CYS A 122 15.45 -9.54 0.65
C CYS A 122 15.66 -9.83 -0.86
N LEU A 123 16.37 -8.96 -1.59
CA LEU A 123 16.68 -9.15 -3.00
C LEU A 123 17.93 -9.99 -3.26
N LEU A 124 18.79 -10.22 -2.24
CA LEU A 124 20.08 -10.92 -2.44
C LEU A 124 19.95 -12.28 -3.16
N PRO A 125 18.98 -13.15 -2.82
CA PRO A 125 18.82 -14.42 -3.52
C PRO A 125 18.08 -14.31 -4.85
N MET A 126 17.64 -13.11 -5.26
CA MET A 126 16.84 -12.91 -6.48
C MET A 126 17.72 -12.77 -7.72
N ASN A 127 17.12 -13.03 -8.90
CA ASN A 127 17.79 -12.86 -10.17
C ASN A 127 18.02 -11.38 -10.54
N ARG A 128 18.89 -11.17 -11.55
CA ARG A 128 19.28 -9.82 -12.02
C ARG A 128 18.08 -8.98 -12.47
N LEU A 129 17.07 -9.58 -13.10
CA LEU A 129 15.91 -8.85 -13.58
C LEU A 129 15.09 -8.28 -12.41
N THR A 130 14.93 -9.04 -11.33
CA THR A 130 14.26 -8.55 -10.10
C THR A 130 15.00 -7.35 -9.51
N TRP A 131 16.33 -7.40 -9.47
CA TRP A 131 17.14 -6.24 -9.05
C TRP A 131 16.91 -5.02 -9.94
N LEU A 132 16.88 -5.20 -11.27
CA LEU A 132 16.61 -4.10 -12.19
C LEU A 132 15.20 -3.52 -12.00
N MET A 133 14.20 -4.37 -11.76
CA MET A 133 12.82 -3.93 -11.50
C MET A 133 12.66 -3.23 -10.14
N SER A 134 13.52 -3.50 -9.16
CA SER A 134 13.48 -2.83 -7.87
C SER A 134 13.91 -1.35 -7.93
N ILE A 135 14.69 -0.94 -8.94
CA ILE A 135 15.14 0.44 -9.11
C ILE A 135 13.97 1.39 -9.35
N PRO A 136 13.12 1.20 -10.39
CA PRO A 136 11.94 2.04 -10.58
C PRO A 136 10.93 1.92 -9.42
N ALA A 137 10.80 0.73 -8.79
CA ALA A 137 9.96 0.55 -7.61
C ALA A 137 10.39 1.47 -6.45
N LEU A 138 11.69 1.49 -6.13
CA LEU A 138 12.26 2.35 -5.10
C LEU A 138 12.09 3.82 -5.46
N PHE A 139 12.38 4.21 -6.71
CA PHE A 139 12.22 5.57 -7.18
C PHE A 139 10.79 6.08 -6.99
N LEU A 140 9.80 5.30 -7.44
CA LEU A 140 8.39 5.63 -7.29
C LEU A 140 7.98 5.73 -5.82
N ALA A 141 8.40 4.78 -4.98
CA ALA A 141 8.06 4.75 -3.56
C ALA A 141 8.64 5.96 -2.78
N MET A 142 9.83 6.43 -3.16
CA MET A 142 10.49 7.56 -2.47
C MET A 142 10.01 8.92 -2.97
N THR A 143 9.55 9.02 -4.22
CA THR A 143 9.18 10.29 -4.84
C THR A 143 7.69 10.61 -4.75
N TYR A 144 6.81 9.58 -4.66
CA TYR A 144 5.36 9.79 -4.63
C TYR A 144 4.88 10.79 -3.56
N PRO A 145 5.43 10.86 -2.32
CA PRO A 145 4.92 11.77 -1.31
C PRO A 145 5.06 13.25 -1.68
N PHE A 146 6.04 13.55 -2.54
CA PHE A 146 6.30 14.93 -2.98
C PHE A 146 5.38 15.36 -4.13
N THR A 147 4.72 14.41 -4.82
CA THR A 147 3.87 14.70 -5.98
C THR A 147 2.64 15.53 -5.64
N LYS A 148 2.13 15.45 -4.42
CA LYS A 148 0.99 16.24 -3.91
C LYS A 148 1.17 17.76 -4.07
N ARG A 149 2.40 18.23 -4.30
CA ARG A 149 2.74 19.66 -4.40
C ARG A 149 2.62 20.22 -5.82
N PHE A 150 2.70 19.36 -6.83
CA PHE A 150 2.76 19.82 -8.24
C PHE A 150 1.97 18.94 -9.20
N PHE A 151 1.65 17.70 -8.83
CA PHE A 151 0.95 16.76 -9.71
C PHE A 151 -0.53 16.68 -9.32
N PRO A 152 -1.47 16.85 -10.27
CA PRO A 152 -2.91 16.92 -9.96
C PRO A 152 -3.52 15.58 -9.53
N LEU A 153 -2.88 14.44 -9.84
CA LEU A 153 -3.35 13.09 -9.52
C LEU A 153 -2.30 12.27 -8.76
N PRO A 154 -1.87 12.71 -7.55
CA PRO A 154 -0.85 11.99 -6.77
C PRO A 154 -1.26 10.55 -6.45
N GLN A 155 -2.56 10.23 -6.39
CA GLN A 155 -3.09 8.89 -6.19
C GLN A 155 -2.81 7.94 -7.36
N LEU A 156 -2.73 8.46 -8.59
CA LEU A 156 -2.30 7.68 -9.75
C LEU A 156 -0.82 7.30 -9.64
N TYR A 157 0.00 8.24 -9.22
CA TYR A 157 1.43 8.00 -8.98
C TYR A 157 1.64 6.99 -7.85
N LEU A 158 0.87 7.10 -6.77
CA LEU A 158 0.83 6.12 -5.69
C LEU A 158 0.44 4.74 -6.21
N GLY A 159 -0.58 4.68 -7.08
CA GLY A 159 -1.04 3.44 -7.70
C GLY A 159 0.07 2.74 -8.47
N LEU A 160 0.86 3.47 -9.25
CA LEU A 160 2.03 2.91 -9.94
C LEU A 160 3.06 2.39 -8.93
N ALA A 161 3.40 3.18 -7.89
CA ALA A 161 4.36 2.77 -6.86
C ALA A 161 3.91 1.48 -6.14
N PHE A 162 2.63 1.36 -5.81
CA PHE A 162 2.04 0.20 -5.12
C PHE A 162 1.93 -1.04 -6.01
N SER A 163 1.92 -0.86 -7.33
CA SER A 163 1.77 -1.94 -8.29
C SER A 163 3.11 -2.56 -8.71
N PHE A 164 4.24 -1.93 -8.42
CA PHE A 164 5.54 -2.38 -8.93
C PHE A 164 6.02 -3.71 -8.31
N GLY A 165 5.45 -4.13 -7.20
CA GLY A 165 5.64 -5.48 -6.66
C GLY A 165 5.22 -6.58 -7.63
N ILE A 166 4.27 -6.30 -8.54
CA ILE A 166 3.76 -7.25 -9.54
C ILE A 166 4.84 -7.64 -10.56
N PRO A 167 5.42 -6.71 -11.36
CA PRO A 167 6.47 -7.07 -12.31
C PRO A 167 7.72 -7.63 -11.61
N MET A 168 8.02 -7.21 -10.38
CA MET A 168 9.10 -7.79 -9.58
C MET A 168 8.82 -9.26 -9.25
N ALA A 169 7.58 -9.63 -8.90
CA ALA A 169 7.19 -11.00 -8.60
C ALA A 169 7.35 -11.91 -9.82
N PHE A 170 6.89 -11.48 -11.00
CA PHE A 170 7.11 -12.22 -12.25
C PHE A 170 8.60 -12.34 -12.59
N ALA A 171 9.35 -11.24 -12.49
CA ALA A 171 10.80 -11.26 -12.70
C ALA A 171 11.50 -12.27 -11.78
N ALA A 172 11.12 -12.34 -10.50
CA ALA A 172 11.75 -13.25 -9.54
C ALA A 172 11.50 -14.72 -9.86
N ILE A 173 10.29 -15.08 -10.30
CA ILE A 173 9.89 -16.46 -10.54
C ILE A 173 10.28 -16.93 -11.95
N THR A 174 9.97 -16.11 -12.97
CA THR A 174 10.10 -16.54 -14.38
C THR A 174 11.31 -15.95 -15.10
N ASN A 175 12.07 -15.07 -14.45
CA ASN A 175 13.13 -14.26 -15.06
C ASN A 175 12.65 -13.50 -16.32
N HIS A 176 11.37 -13.19 -16.37
CA HIS A 176 10.70 -12.48 -17.45
C HIS A 176 9.53 -11.65 -16.91
N VAL A 177 9.13 -10.58 -17.62
CA VAL A 177 7.96 -9.77 -17.28
C VAL A 177 6.95 -9.86 -18.43
N PRO A 178 6.05 -10.85 -18.43
CA PRO A 178 5.08 -11.06 -19.50
C PRO A 178 3.98 -9.99 -19.49
N MET A 179 3.19 -9.95 -20.59
CA MET A 179 2.09 -8.97 -20.73
C MET A 179 1.10 -9.02 -19.57
N ILE A 180 0.82 -10.18 -19.00
CA ILE A 180 -0.08 -10.31 -17.85
C ILE A 180 0.40 -9.51 -16.63
N ALA A 181 1.72 -9.40 -16.41
CA ALA A 181 2.27 -8.59 -15.33
C ALA A 181 1.91 -7.11 -15.49
N TRP A 182 1.94 -6.60 -16.72
CA TRP A 182 1.57 -5.21 -17.04
C TRP A 182 0.06 -4.98 -16.95
N ILE A 183 -0.75 -5.97 -17.34
CA ILE A 183 -2.21 -5.94 -17.17
C ILE A 183 -2.55 -5.87 -15.68
N LEU A 184 -1.94 -6.71 -14.85
CA LEU A 184 -2.15 -6.70 -13.40
C LEU A 184 -1.63 -5.41 -12.74
N LEU A 185 -0.50 -4.87 -13.20
CA LEU A 185 0.02 -3.58 -12.76
C LEU A 185 -0.99 -2.46 -13.05
N ALA A 186 -1.52 -2.41 -14.28
CA ALA A 186 -2.51 -1.42 -14.66
C ALA A 186 -3.81 -1.59 -13.86
N ALA A 187 -4.28 -2.83 -13.68
CA ALA A 187 -5.45 -3.13 -12.85
C ALA A 187 -5.27 -2.62 -11.43
N ASN A 188 -4.15 -3.00 -10.77
CA ASN A 188 -3.87 -2.57 -9.42
C ASN A 188 -3.69 -1.05 -9.29
N THR A 189 -3.13 -0.39 -10.32
CA THR A 189 -3.01 1.07 -10.37
C THR A 189 -4.38 1.74 -10.35
N LEU A 190 -5.35 1.24 -11.15
CA LEU A 190 -6.73 1.74 -11.16
C LEU A 190 -7.43 1.46 -9.82
N TRP A 191 -7.27 0.27 -9.25
CA TRP A 191 -7.84 -0.05 -7.95
C TRP A 191 -7.27 0.84 -6.85
N THR A 192 -5.96 1.09 -6.87
CA THR A 192 -5.30 2.00 -5.93
C THR A 192 -5.82 3.43 -6.08
N LEU A 193 -5.93 3.92 -7.32
CA LEU A 193 -6.50 5.23 -7.60
C LEU A 193 -7.93 5.34 -7.07
N ALA A 194 -8.76 4.29 -7.24
CA ALA A 194 -10.12 4.27 -6.75
C ALA A 194 -10.18 4.37 -5.21
N TYR A 195 -9.52 3.43 -4.49
CA TYR A 195 -9.64 3.42 -3.03
C TYR A 195 -8.93 4.60 -2.36
N ASP A 196 -7.84 5.11 -2.95
CA ASP A 196 -7.13 6.26 -2.38
C ASP A 196 -7.83 7.58 -2.73
N THR A 197 -8.61 7.64 -3.84
CA THR A 197 -9.55 8.73 -4.08
C THR A 197 -10.66 8.76 -3.01
N ILE A 198 -11.22 7.60 -2.66
CA ILE A 198 -12.21 7.50 -1.57
C ILE A 198 -11.59 7.97 -0.24
N TYR A 199 -10.34 7.62 0.01
CA TYR A 199 -9.60 8.11 1.17
C TYR A 199 -9.40 9.63 1.15
N ALA A 200 -9.03 10.19 -0.01
CA ALA A 200 -8.88 11.63 -0.20
C ALA A 200 -10.21 12.39 -0.07
N MET A 201 -11.36 11.76 -0.39
CA MET A 201 -12.68 12.35 -0.14
C MET A 201 -12.93 12.60 1.35
N ALA A 202 -12.39 11.77 2.24
CA ALA A 202 -12.50 11.96 3.68
C ALA A 202 -11.72 13.18 4.20
N ASP A 203 -10.63 13.55 3.52
CA ASP A 203 -9.76 14.67 3.93
C ASP A 203 -9.97 15.94 3.04
N LYS A 204 -10.87 15.89 2.04
CA LYS A 204 -11.02 16.90 0.97
C LYS A 204 -11.13 18.34 1.47
N GLU A 205 -11.90 18.57 2.54
CA GLU A 205 -12.10 19.91 3.09
C GLU A 205 -10.82 20.47 3.73
N ASP A 206 -10.03 19.63 4.37
CA ASP A 206 -8.77 20.03 5.01
C ASP A 206 -7.67 20.20 3.95
N ASP A 207 -7.61 19.30 2.95
CA ASP A 207 -6.68 19.37 1.85
C ASP A 207 -6.84 20.66 1.00
N LEU A 208 -8.10 21.11 0.80
CA LEU A 208 -8.40 22.38 0.15
C LEU A 208 -7.86 23.59 0.92
N LYS A 209 -7.93 23.58 2.27
CA LYS A 209 -7.45 24.66 3.12
C LYS A 209 -5.93 24.83 3.07
N ILE A 210 -5.20 23.70 2.95
CA ILE A 210 -3.75 23.69 2.94
C ILE A 210 -3.15 23.74 1.52
N GLY A 211 -4.00 23.68 0.49
CA GLY A 211 -3.58 23.89 -0.91
C GLY A 211 -2.79 22.73 -1.52
N ILE A 212 -2.96 21.50 -1.06
CA ILE A 212 -2.35 20.31 -1.68
C ILE A 212 -3.25 19.73 -2.76
N HIS A 213 -2.63 19.04 -3.73
CA HIS A 213 -3.33 18.33 -4.78
C HIS A 213 -3.76 16.95 -4.32
N THR A 214 -5.01 16.58 -4.61
CA THR A 214 -5.53 15.23 -4.46
C THR A 214 -6.49 14.89 -5.59
N SER A 215 -6.66 13.60 -5.90
CA SER A 215 -7.62 13.17 -6.92
C SER A 215 -9.06 13.59 -6.59
N ALA A 216 -9.46 13.60 -5.31
CA ALA A 216 -10.78 14.06 -4.89
C ALA A 216 -11.00 15.56 -5.18
N ILE A 217 -9.95 16.37 -5.10
CA ILE A 217 -10.00 17.79 -5.48
C ILE A 217 -10.00 17.92 -7.00
N THR A 218 -9.12 17.21 -7.69
CA THR A 218 -8.98 17.27 -9.16
C THR A 218 -10.25 16.82 -9.86
N PHE A 219 -10.88 15.75 -9.41
CA PHE A 219 -12.16 15.29 -10.00
C PHE A 219 -13.37 16.13 -9.55
N GLY A 220 -13.24 16.90 -8.49
CA GLY A 220 -14.27 17.81 -8.02
C GLY A 220 -15.60 17.11 -7.69
N ASN A 221 -16.66 17.41 -8.46
CA ASN A 221 -17.96 16.78 -8.31
C ASN A 221 -18.06 15.41 -8.97
N TYR A 222 -17.11 15.05 -9.84
CA TYR A 222 -17.04 13.78 -10.56
C TYR A 222 -16.17 12.74 -9.83
N ASP A 223 -15.78 13.00 -8.58
CA ASP A 223 -14.94 12.11 -7.77
C ASP A 223 -15.51 10.68 -7.66
N ILE A 224 -16.81 10.54 -7.40
CA ILE A 224 -17.51 9.25 -7.34
C ILE A 224 -17.54 8.56 -8.71
N THR A 225 -17.81 9.32 -9.78
CA THR A 225 -17.80 8.79 -11.15
C THR A 225 -16.42 8.29 -11.53
N ALA A 226 -15.37 9.04 -11.19
CA ALA A 226 -13.98 8.63 -11.42
C ALA A 226 -13.62 7.33 -10.67
N VAL A 227 -14.06 7.20 -9.41
CA VAL A 227 -13.89 5.96 -8.64
C VAL A 227 -14.56 4.78 -9.34
N MET A 228 -15.79 4.95 -9.83
CA MET A 228 -16.53 3.88 -10.52
C MET A 228 -15.90 3.52 -11.87
N LEU A 229 -15.40 4.49 -12.63
CA LEU A 229 -14.64 4.23 -13.86
C LEU A 229 -13.34 3.46 -13.59
N CYS A 230 -12.65 3.80 -12.51
CA CYS A 230 -11.46 3.06 -12.08
C CYS A 230 -11.80 1.62 -11.68
N HIS A 231 -12.91 1.39 -10.98
CA HIS A 231 -13.38 0.04 -10.65
C HIS A 231 -13.76 -0.75 -11.91
N ALA A 232 -14.50 -0.15 -12.84
CA ALA A 232 -14.85 -0.79 -14.11
C ALA A 232 -13.61 -1.15 -14.93
N GLY A 233 -12.62 -0.25 -14.99
CA GLY A 233 -11.32 -0.52 -15.64
C GLY A 233 -10.54 -1.63 -14.94
N PHE A 234 -10.53 -1.64 -13.61
CA PHE A 234 -9.94 -2.72 -12.83
C PHE A 234 -10.60 -4.07 -13.16
N ASP A 235 -11.93 -4.15 -13.11
CA ASP A 235 -12.68 -5.38 -13.40
C ASP A 235 -12.43 -5.86 -14.84
N LEU A 236 -12.42 -4.96 -15.83
CA LEU A 236 -12.08 -5.30 -17.22
C LEU A 236 -10.66 -5.90 -17.34
N LEU A 237 -9.68 -5.30 -16.70
CA LEU A 237 -8.29 -5.81 -16.74
C LEU A 237 -8.17 -7.13 -15.98
N MET A 238 -8.91 -7.33 -14.89
CA MET A 238 -8.95 -8.62 -14.19
C MET A 238 -9.66 -9.69 -15.03
N ILE A 239 -10.68 -9.35 -15.81
CA ILE A 239 -11.29 -10.27 -16.80
C ILE A 239 -10.24 -10.68 -17.83
N LEU A 240 -9.48 -9.73 -18.39
CA LEU A 240 -8.41 -10.04 -19.36
C LEU A 240 -7.31 -10.93 -18.74
N ALA A 241 -6.93 -10.66 -17.50
CA ALA A 241 -5.99 -11.51 -16.77
C ALA A 241 -6.56 -12.92 -16.56
N GLY A 242 -7.84 -13.05 -16.18
CA GLY A 242 -8.52 -14.33 -16.02
C GLY A 242 -8.55 -15.16 -17.30
N TRP A 243 -8.75 -14.54 -18.45
CA TRP A 243 -8.66 -15.25 -19.74
C TRP A 243 -7.25 -15.74 -20.03
N GLN A 244 -6.21 -14.95 -19.76
CA GLN A 244 -4.83 -15.36 -20.00
C GLN A 244 -4.37 -16.54 -19.14
N ILE A 245 -4.88 -16.66 -17.90
CA ILE A 245 -4.55 -17.79 -17.02
C ILE A 245 -5.50 -18.99 -17.20
N HIS A 246 -6.45 -18.93 -18.15
CA HIS A 246 -7.52 -19.93 -18.31
C HIS A 246 -8.27 -20.18 -17.00
N ALA A 247 -8.71 -19.08 -16.35
CA ALA A 247 -9.29 -19.10 -15.02
C ALA A 247 -10.52 -20.01 -14.93
N THR A 248 -10.59 -20.78 -13.84
CA THR A 248 -11.72 -21.64 -13.51
C THR A 248 -12.85 -20.84 -12.85
N ILE A 249 -13.98 -21.49 -12.61
CA ILE A 249 -15.17 -20.88 -12.01
C ILE A 249 -14.88 -20.13 -10.69
N TRP A 250 -13.92 -20.59 -9.91
CA TRP A 250 -13.56 -20.00 -8.62
C TRP A 250 -13.04 -18.57 -8.73
N TYR A 251 -12.21 -18.31 -9.73
CA TYR A 251 -11.73 -16.97 -10.02
C TYR A 251 -12.87 -16.03 -10.44
N TRP A 252 -13.74 -16.51 -11.32
CA TRP A 252 -14.89 -15.73 -11.83
C TRP A 252 -15.88 -15.42 -10.71
N LEU A 253 -16.16 -16.38 -9.82
CA LEU A 253 -17.00 -16.14 -8.64
C LEU A 253 -16.39 -15.09 -7.72
N ALA A 254 -15.07 -15.14 -7.47
CA ALA A 254 -14.38 -14.11 -6.69
C ALA A 254 -14.51 -12.73 -7.34
N LEU A 255 -14.34 -12.63 -8.66
CA LEU A 255 -14.48 -11.36 -9.38
C LEU A 255 -15.91 -10.82 -9.31
N VAL A 256 -16.93 -11.66 -9.44
CA VAL A 256 -18.34 -11.25 -9.25
C VAL A 256 -18.58 -10.71 -7.84
N ILE A 257 -18.06 -11.40 -6.80
CA ILE A 257 -18.16 -10.91 -5.41
C ILE A 257 -17.48 -9.55 -5.26
N VAL A 258 -16.32 -9.36 -5.87
CA VAL A 258 -15.61 -8.07 -5.87
C VAL A 258 -16.44 -6.97 -6.52
N SER A 259 -17.03 -7.22 -7.70
CA SER A 259 -17.90 -6.23 -8.38
C SER A 259 -19.12 -5.86 -7.51
N VAL A 260 -19.71 -6.84 -6.81
CA VAL A 260 -20.80 -6.57 -5.84
C VAL A 260 -20.32 -5.69 -4.68
N LEU A 261 -19.13 -5.96 -4.14
CA LEU A 261 -18.57 -5.12 -3.06
C LEU A 261 -18.27 -3.69 -3.54
N GLN A 262 -17.78 -3.52 -4.76
CA GLN A 262 -17.55 -2.21 -5.37
C GLN A 262 -18.89 -1.45 -5.57
N TYR A 263 -19.93 -2.14 -6.00
CA TYR A 263 -21.28 -1.56 -6.08
C TYR A 263 -21.80 -1.14 -4.70
N CYS A 264 -21.68 -1.98 -3.68
CA CYS A 264 -22.01 -1.62 -2.30
C CYS A 264 -21.19 -0.41 -1.80
N GLN A 265 -19.90 -0.34 -2.17
CA GLN A 265 -19.05 0.79 -1.85
C GLN A 265 -19.57 2.08 -2.50
N TRP A 266 -19.95 2.04 -3.78
CA TRP A 266 -20.57 3.15 -4.49
C TRP A 266 -21.81 3.68 -3.76
N LEU A 267 -22.72 2.81 -3.32
CA LEU A 267 -23.93 3.21 -2.59
C LEU A 267 -23.58 4.00 -1.31
N ASN A 268 -22.52 3.61 -0.63
CA ASN A 268 -22.10 4.24 0.63
C ASN A 268 -21.38 5.59 0.41
N ILE A 269 -20.47 5.69 -0.57
CA ILE A 269 -19.69 6.91 -0.79
C ILE A 269 -20.48 8.06 -1.41
N ARG A 270 -21.71 7.80 -1.91
CA ARG A 270 -22.60 8.84 -2.48
C ARG A 270 -22.89 9.98 -1.54
N THR A 271 -22.86 9.75 -0.24
CA THR A 271 -23.08 10.76 0.78
C THR A 271 -21.87 11.68 1.00
N ARG A 272 -20.68 11.28 0.54
CA ARG A 272 -19.39 11.94 0.80
C ARG A 272 -19.10 12.16 2.30
N ASP A 273 -19.77 11.43 3.20
CA ASP A 273 -19.48 11.49 4.63
C ASP A 273 -18.06 11.02 4.92
N ARG A 274 -17.32 11.81 5.70
CA ARG A 274 -15.90 11.56 6.01
C ARG A 274 -15.65 10.19 6.64
N LYS A 275 -16.49 9.79 7.62
CA LYS A 275 -16.34 8.52 8.33
C LYS A 275 -16.70 7.34 7.44
N ILE A 276 -17.73 7.51 6.61
CA ILE A 276 -18.17 6.48 5.64
C ILE A 276 -17.06 6.29 4.60
N CYS A 277 -16.53 7.35 4.00
CA CYS A 277 -15.44 7.27 3.03
C CYS A 277 -14.21 6.58 3.63
N PHE A 278 -13.79 6.95 4.83
CA PHE A 278 -12.68 6.27 5.52
C PHE A 278 -12.97 4.78 5.76
N THR A 279 -14.20 4.44 6.17
CA THR A 279 -14.60 3.04 6.39
C THR A 279 -14.56 2.25 5.08
N MET A 280 -15.01 2.84 3.98
CA MET A 280 -14.99 2.21 2.66
C MET A 280 -13.58 2.02 2.15
N PHE A 281 -12.67 2.97 2.37
CA PHE A 281 -11.25 2.80 2.11
C PHE A 281 -10.69 1.55 2.82
N VAL A 282 -10.91 1.43 4.12
CA VAL A 282 -10.46 0.28 4.93
C VAL A 282 -11.00 -1.05 4.40
N ARG A 283 -12.26 -1.08 3.94
CA ARG A 283 -12.92 -2.28 3.40
C ARG A 283 -12.34 -2.77 2.09
N ASN A 284 -11.56 -1.95 1.35
CA ASN A 284 -10.88 -2.40 0.13
C ASN A 284 -9.92 -3.57 0.37
N ASN A 285 -9.40 -3.73 1.58
CA ASN A 285 -8.62 -4.90 1.95
C ASN A 285 -9.35 -6.24 1.67
N ARG A 286 -10.68 -6.27 1.78
CA ARG A 286 -11.50 -7.46 1.48
C ARG A 286 -11.49 -7.81 0.00
N ILE A 287 -11.44 -6.81 -0.88
CA ILE A 287 -11.35 -7.00 -2.35
C ILE A 287 -10.07 -7.77 -2.68
N GLY A 288 -8.94 -7.30 -2.14
CA GLY A 288 -7.65 -7.96 -2.35
C GLY A 288 -7.62 -9.41 -1.87
N LEU A 289 -8.15 -9.65 -0.66
CA LEU A 289 -8.24 -10.99 -0.07
C LEU A 289 -9.14 -11.93 -0.88
N ILE A 290 -10.32 -11.47 -1.29
CA ILE A 290 -11.28 -12.30 -2.04
C ILE A 290 -10.71 -12.76 -3.37
N LEU A 291 -10.05 -11.85 -4.10
CA LEU A 291 -9.36 -12.22 -5.34
C LEU A 291 -8.22 -13.21 -5.09
N PHE A 292 -7.47 -13.04 -4.00
CA PHE A 292 -6.43 -13.99 -3.65
C PHE A 292 -6.99 -15.36 -3.32
N ILE A 293 -8.08 -15.44 -2.56
CA ILE A 293 -8.79 -16.70 -2.30
C ILE A 293 -9.29 -17.33 -3.60
N GLY A 294 -9.86 -16.54 -4.50
CA GLY A 294 -10.31 -17.01 -5.80
C GLY A 294 -9.18 -17.60 -6.66
N LEU A 295 -7.98 -16.99 -6.61
CA LEU A 295 -6.77 -17.52 -7.26
C LEU A 295 -6.29 -18.82 -6.61
N LEU A 296 -6.26 -18.91 -5.29
CA LEU A 296 -5.90 -20.14 -4.59
C LEU A 296 -6.83 -21.31 -4.97
N LEU A 297 -8.13 -21.07 -4.96
CA LEU A 297 -9.12 -22.08 -5.35
C LEU A 297 -9.01 -22.44 -6.84
N HIS A 298 -8.71 -21.46 -7.70
CA HIS A 298 -8.46 -21.72 -9.12
C HIS A 298 -7.31 -22.71 -9.33
N TYR A 299 -6.16 -22.49 -8.67
CA TYR A 299 -4.98 -23.33 -8.87
C TYR A 299 -5.07 -24.67 -8.14
N TRP A 300 -5.61 -24.71 -6.92
CA TRP A 300 -5.54 -25.90 -6.07
C TRP A 300 -6.74 -26.83 -6.22
N ILE A 301 -7.89 -26.32 -6.67
CA ILE A 301 -9.10 -27.13 -6.85
C ILE A 301 -9.52 -27.18 -8.32
N GLY A 302 -9.41 -26.07 -9.03
CA GLY A 302 -9.95 -25.96 -10.37
C GLY A 302 -9.02 -26.51 -11.47
N LYS A 303 -7.71 -26.55 -11.24
CA LYS A 303 -6.71 -27.14 -12.15
C LYS A 303 -6.25 -28.55 -11.73
N SER A 304 -6.69 -29.05 -10.57
CA SER A 304 -6.48 -30.44 -10.18
C SER A 304 -7.52 -31.33 -10.89
#